data_11de04cbd9cd0c854dba1f5809e40641
#
_entry.id   11de04cbd9cd0c854dba1f5809e40641
#
_cell.length_a   1.000
_cell.length_b   1.000
_cell.length_c   1.000
_cell.angle_alpha   90.00
_cell.angle_beta   90.00
_cell.angle_gamma   90.00
#
_symmetry.space_group_name_H-M   'P 1'
#
loop_
_entity.id
_entity.type
_entity.pdbx_description
1 polymer ?
#
loop_
_entity_poly.entity_id
_entity_poly.type
_entity_poly.pdbx_seq_one_letter_code
_entity_poly.pdbx_strand_id
1 'polypeptide(L)'
;MKTTDKYKLTLLLGLFLVLLTFGTTLKAQLPSPPNPPRLVNDFTGTLSSSQINALERKLVAYNDSTSTQILVLLVDDLQGYDIHEYSTKIGHSWGVGQKGKNNGVVITVKPKKNGERGFADVCPGYGMEPYVTDATSKRIIEKEMIPAFKEGDYYTGIDNAVNVIMDLCSGKFSQDEYGHDGFPLWLSVLVLIAIILIFTKFSGNNGQNYTGGGHRTIWIPMGGGFGSGGGFGGGGFSGGGGFGGFGGGGFGGGGASGSW
;
A
#
# COMPACT_ATOMS: atom_id res chain seq x y z
N MET A 1 -52.52 44.14 -0.54
CA MET A 1 -51.37 43.65 -1.33
C MET A 1 -51.80 43.64 -2.77
N LYS A 2 -51.23 44.53 -3.60
CA LYS A 2 -51.66 44.75 -4.99
C LYS A 2 -51.41 43.46 -5.81
N THR A 3 -52.29 43.12 -6.72
CA THR A 3 -52.23 41.92 -7.59
C THR A 3 -50.87 41.78 -8.30
N THR A 4 -50.23 42.91 -8.64
CA THR A 4 -48.90 43.01 -9.25
C THR A 4 -47.80 42.43 -8.36
N ASP A 5 -47.90 42.45 -7.04
CA ASP A 5 -46.88 41.95 -6.11
C ASP A 5 -46.95 40.42 -6.01
N LYS A 6 -48.14 39.82 -6.16
CA LYS A 6 -48.31 38.37 -6.19
C LYS A 6 -47.66 37.75 -7.43
N TYR A 7 -47.79 38.34 -8.60
CA TYR A 7 -47.14 37.84 -9.82
C TYR A 7 -45.61 37.98 -9.78
N LYS A 8 -45.10 39.06 -9.19
CA LYS A 8 -43.64 39.19 -8.97
C LYS A 8 -43.09 38.12 -8.03
N LEU A 9 -43.81 37.83 -6.97
CA LEU A 9 -43.42 36.79 -6.00
C LEU A 9 -43.45 35.39 -6.63
N THR A 10 -44.50 35.06 -7.40
CA THR A 10 -44.57 33.75 -8.10
C THR A 10 -43.51 33.63 -9.20
N LEU A 11 -43.18 34.70 -9.88
CA LEU A 11 -42.13 34.71 -10.90
C LEU A 11 -40.73 34.55 -10.28
N LEU A 12 -40.47 35.19 -9.15
CA LEU A 12 -39.23 35.03 -8.36
C LEU A 12 -39.11 33.61 -7.78
N LEU A 13 -40.22 33.04 -7.29
CA LEU A 13 -40.23 31.68 -6.76
C LEU A 13 -39.99 30.63 -7.87
N GLY A 14 -40.60 30.89 -9.07
CA GLY A 14 -40.35 30.04 -10.24
C GLY A 14 -38.92 30.12 -10.75
N LEU A 15 -38.35 31.33 -10.78
CA LEU A 15 -36.94 31.54 -11.16
C LEU A 15 -35.97 30.87 -10.15
N PHE A 16 -36.29 30.95 -8.85
CA PHE A 16 -35.50 30.30 -7.81
C PHE A 16 -35.59 28.77 -7.89
N LEU A 17 -36.77 28.23 -8.22
CA LEU A 17 -36.96 26.78 -8.42
C LEU A 17 -36.18 26.27 -9.65
N VAL A 18 -36.16 27.06 -10.75
CA VAL A 18 -35.35 26.73 -11.95
C VAL A 18 -33.85 26.80 -11.65
N LEU A 19 -33.40 27.77 -10.88
CA LEU A 19 -31.99 27.85 -10.44
C LEU A 19 -31.56 26.66 -9.56
N LEU A 20 -32.46 26.13 -8.74
CA LEU A 20 -32.20 24.94 -7.93
C LEU A 20 -32.07 23.63 -8.77
N THR A 21 -32.70 23.58 -9.95
CA THR A 21 -32.60 22.40 -10.83
C THR A 21 -31.36 22.39 -11.71
N PHE A 22 -30.66 23.50 -11.84
CA PHE A 22 -29.38 23.63 -12.56
C PHE A 22 -28.16 23.35 -11.69
N GLY A 23 -28.32 22.69 -10.54
CA GLY A 23 -27.20 22.10 -9.81
C GLY A 23 -26.53 21.03 -10.67
N THR A 24 -25.58 21.46 -11.51
CA THR A 24 -24.73 20.53 -12.26
C THR A 24 -23.98 19.69 -11.25
N THR A 25 -24.36 18.42 -11.11
CA THR A 25 -23.53 17.43 -10.44
C THR A 25 -22.24 17.31 -11.25
N LEU A 26 -21.19 18.02 -10.85
CA LEU A 26 -19.83 17.78 -11.29
C LEU A 26 -19.51 16.33 -10.85
N LYS A 27 -19.73 15.38 -11.75
CA LYS A 27 -19.24 14.03 -11.53
C LYS A 27 -17.73 14.09 -11.63
N ALA A 28 -17.05 13.79 -10.52
CA ALA A 28 -15.63 13.53 -10.53
C ALA A 28 -15.38 12.40 -11.54
N GLN A 29 -14.69 12.73 -12.64
CA GLN A 29 -14.44 11.77 -13.71
C GLN A 29 -13.02 11.23 -13.57
N LEU A 30 -12.91 9.97 -13.16
CA LEU A 30 -11.63 9.28 -13.10
C LEU A 30 -10.98 9.25 -14.50
N PRO A 31 -9.64 9.39 -14.59
CA PRO A 31 -8.95 9.26 -15.85
C PRO A 31 -9.20 7.88 -16.46
N SER A 32 -9.37 7.83 -17.77
CA SER A 32 -9.40 6.56 -18.50
C SER A 32 -8.00 5.94 -18.60
N PRO A 33 -7.89 4.61 -18.69
CA PRO A 33 -6.60 3.98 -18.91
C PRO A 33 -5.97 4.49 -20.21
N PRO A 34 -4.64 4.66 -20.26
CA PRO A 34 -3.97 5.13 -21.47
C PRO A 34 -4.10 4.10 -22.61
N ASN A 35 -4.00 4.58 -23.83
CA ASN A 35 -3.96 3.75 -25.01
C ASN A 35 -2.68 4.06 -25.83
N PRO A 36 -1.71 3.16 -25.94
CA PRO A 36 -1.68 1.78 -25.41
C PRO A 36 -1.61 1.72 -23.89
N PRO A 37 -2.10 0.63 -23.26
CA PRO A 37 -2.10 0.47 -21.80
C PRO A 37 -0.67 0.38 -21.25
N ARG A 38 -0.44 0.96 -20.07
CA ARG A 38 0.85 0.98 -19.39
C ARG A 38 0.67 0.74 -17.90
N LEU A 39 1.70 0.15 -17.26
CA LEU A 39 1.75 -0.07 -15.82
C LEU A 39 2.27 1.17 -15.06
N VAL A 40 3.01 2.07 -15.73
CA VAL A 40 3.50 3.32 -15.12
C VAL A 40 2.88 4.52 -15.82
N ASN A 41 2.09 5.28 -15.08
CA ASN A 41 1.33 6.42 -15.59
C ASN A 41 1.61 7.67 -14.73
N ASP A 42 2.46 8.55 -15.23
CA ASP A 42 2.78 9.82 -14.58
C ASP A 42 2.07 10.98 -15.31
N PHE A 43 0.99 11.47 -14.70
CA PHE A 43 0.26 12.64 -15.18
C PHE A 43 0.79 13.95 -14.59
N THR A 44 1.81 13.87 -13.74
CA THR A 44 2.34 15.02 -12.99
C THR A 44 3.64 15.55 -13.56
N GLY A 45 4.32 14.75 -14.42
CA GLY A 45 5.65 15.05 -14.91
C GLY A 45 6.74 15.01 -13.83
N THR A 46 6.50 14.26 -12.75
CA THR A 46 7.45 14.14 -11.63
C THR A 46 8.63 13.23 -11.97
N LEU A 47 8.39 12.19 -12.75
CA LEU A 47 9.41 11.23 -13.18
C LEU A 47 9.96 11.60 -14.56
N SER A 48 11.24 11.38 -14.76
CA SER A 48 11.84 11.48 -16.09
C SER A 48 11.39 10.31 -16.99
N SER A 49 11.44 10.50 -18.31
CA SER A 49 11.10 9.44 -19.27
C SER A 49 11.97 8.19 -19.10
N SER A 50 13.23 8.33 -18.68
CA SER A 50 14.13 7.21 -18.40
C SER A 50 13.67 6.40 -17.18
N GLN A 51 13.25 7.09 -16.12
CA GLN A 51 12.71 6.47 -14.89
C GLN A 51 11.39 5.75 -15.17
N ILE A 52 10.47 6.39 -15.90
CA ILE A 52 9.20 5.76 -16.32
C ILE A 52 9.49 4.49 -17.10
N ASN A 53 10.38 4.54 -18.10
CA ASN A 53 10.71 3.37 -18.92
C ASN A 53 11.44 2.26 -18.13
N ALA A 54 12.23 2.61 -17.11
CA ALA A 54 12.89 1.64 -16.25
C ALA A 54 11.87 0.88 -15.38
N LEU A 55 10.96 1.61 -14.72
CA LEU A 55 9.87 1.02 -13.93
C LEU A 55 8.93 0.19 -14.82
N GLU A 56 8.54 0.71 -15.98
CA GLU A 56 7.65 0.00 -16.92
C GLU A 56 8.24 -1.36 -17.31
N ARG A 57 9.50 -1.40 -17.76
CA ARG A 57 10.16 -2.67 -18.11
C ARG A 57 10.21 -3.64 -16.93
N LYS A 58 10.49 -3.16 -15.72
CA LYS A 58 10.51 -3.98 -14.51
C LYS A 58 9.13 -4.59 -14.24
N LEU A 59 8.08 -3.77 -14.28
CA LEU A 59 6.72 -4.17 -13.99
C LEU A 59 6.14 -5.11 -15.05
N VAL A 60 6.43 -4.86 -16.33
CA VAL A 60 6.04 -5.74 -17.43
C VAL A 60 6.72 -7.11 -17.28
N ALA A 61 8.03 -7.15 -17.04
CA ALA A 61 8.75 -8.41 -16.82
C ALA A 61 8.19 -9.19 -15.62
N TYR A 62 7.81 -8.49 -14.55
CA TYR A 62 7.17 -9.11 -13.39
C TYR A 62 5.77 -9.65 -13.72
N ASN A 63 4.95 -8.88 -14.42
CA ASN A 63 3.64 -9.35 -14.91
C ASN A 63 3.77 -10.59 -15.81
N ASP A 64 4.72 -10.61 -16.73
CA ASP A 64 4.94 -11.73 -17.66
C ASP A 64 5.33 -13.02 -16.92
N SER A 65 6.08 -12.89 -15.83
CA SER A 65 6.56 -14.05 -15.05
C SER A 65 5.56 -14.56 -14.00
N THR A 66 4.74 -13.67 -13.43
CA THR A 66 3.87 -14.00 -12.28
C THR A 66 2.38 -13.83 -12.56
N SER A 67 2.05 -13.16 -13.65
CA SER A 67 0.70 -12.67 -13.97
C SER A 67 0.18 -11.59 -12.99
N THR A 68 0.98 -11.14 -12.02
CA THR A 68 0.60 -10.10 -11.07
C THR A 68 0.84 -8.72 -11.67
N GLN A 69 -0.13 -7.85 -11.58
CA GLN A 69 -0.08 -6.49 -12.14
C GLN A 69 0.11 -5.47 -11.04
N ILE A 70 1.20 -4.71 -11.10
CA ILE A 70 1.44 -3.57 -10.22
C ILE A 70 1.30 -2.31 -11.08
N LEU A 71 0.29 -1.49 -10.79
CA LEU A 71 0.06 -0.21 -11.43
C LEU A 71 0.67 0.90 -10.60
N VAL A 72 1.50 1.73 -11.20
CA VAL A 72 2.03 2.98 -10.60
C VAL A 72 1.35 4.16 -11.26
N LEU A 73 0.72 5.00 -10.44
CA LEU A 73 -0.05 6.15 -10.88
C LEU A 73 0.38 7.41 -10.12
N LEU A 74 0.86 8.43 -10.84
CA LEU A 74 1.11 9.74 -10.26
C LEU A 74 0.08 10.74 -10.79
N VAL A 75 -0.63 11.43 -9.86
CA VAL A 75 -1.69 12.38 -10.17
C VAL A 75 -1.55 13.67 -9.36
N ASP A 76 -1.95 14.80 -9.94
CA ASP A 76 -1.98 16.08 -9.23
C ASP A 76 -3.30 16.32 -8.49
N ASP A 77 -4.40 15.74 -8.98
CA ASP A 77 -5.74 15.94 -8.44
C ASP A 77 -6.43 14.60 -8.17
N LEU A 78 -6.93 14.43 -6.96
CA LEU A 78 -7.73 13.27 -6.54
C LEU A 78 -9.24 13.47 -6.80
N GLN A 79 -9.64 14.57 -7.43
CA GLN A 79 -11.01 14.88 -7.83
C GLN A 79 -12.02 14.83 -6.66
N GLY A 80 -11.57 15.23 -5.48
CA GLY A 80 -12.39 15.25 -4.27
C GLY A 80 -12.51 13.91 -3.54
N TYR A 81 -11.90 12.85 -4.05
CA TYR A 81 -11.81 11.58 -3.34
C TYR A 81 -10.65 11.58 -2.33
N ASP A 82 -10.77 10.77 -1.28
CA ASP A 82 -9.60 10.32 -0.52
C ASP A 82 -8.69 9.50 -1.43
N ILE A 83 -7.36 9.53 -1.18
CA ILE A 83 -6.39 8.86 -2.06
C ILE A 83 -6.64 7.35 -2.13
N HIS A 84 -7.04 6.72 -1.01
CA HIS A 84 -7.30 5.29 -0.97
C HIS A 84 -8.58 4.93 -1.74
N GLU A 85 -9.63 5.73 -1.60
CA GLU A 85 -10.84 5.59 -2.40
C GLU A 85 -10.55 5.80 -3.90
N TYR A 86 -9.70 6.77 -4.22
CA TYR A 86 -9.26 7.03 -5.59
C TYR A 86 -8.54 5.82 -6.19
N SER A 87 -7.55 5.26 -5.45
CA SER A 87 -6.80 4.06 -5.87
C SER A 87 -7.71 2.86 -6.11
N THR A 88 -8.63 2.60 -5.19
CA THR A 88 -9.62 1.52 -5.30
C THR A 88 -10.48 1.68 -6.54
N LYS A 89 -10.98 2.89 -6.79
CA LYS A 89 -11.80 3.19 -7.98
C LYS A 89 -11.00 3.04 -9.28
N ILE A 90 -9.74 3.49 -9.30
CA ILE A 90 -8.84 3.29 -10.46
C ILE A 90 -8.61 1.79 -10.68
N GLY A 91 -8.25 1.05 -9.65
CA GLY A 91 -8.05 -0.40 -9.75
C GLY A 91 -9.24 -1.11 -10.38
N HIS A 92 -10.45 -0.79 -9.93
CA HIS A 92 -11.69 -1.32 -10.50
C HIS A 92 -11.97 -0.84 -11.91
N SER A 93 -11.88 0.47 -12.17
CA SER A 93 -12.28 1.04 -13.46
C SER A 93 -11.33 0.66 -14.59
N TRP A 94 -10.03 0.53 -14.27
CA TRP A 94 -9.02 0.06 -15.24
C TRP A 94 -8.93 -1.46 -15.28
N GLY A 95 -9.49 -2.16 -14.27
CA GLY A 95 -9.45 -3.61 -14.18
C GLY A 95 -8.07 -4.18 -13.92
N VAL A 96 -7.29 -3.52 -13.04
CA VAL A 96 -5.92 -3.92 -12.72
C VAL A 96 -5.88 -5.32 -12.11
N GLY A 97 -5.02 -6.19 -12.63
CA GLY A 97 -4.98 -7.61 -12.26
C GLY A 97 -5.84 -8.48 -13.18
N GLN A 98 -5.88 -9.77 -12.92
CA GLN A 98 -6.62 -10.73 -13.73
C GLN A 98 -7.97 -11.06 -13.11
N LYS A 99 -9.00 -11.16 -13.95
CA LYS A 99 -10.35 -11.57 -13.53
C LYS A 99 -10.29 -12.92 -12.80
N GLY A 100 -10.90 -12.96 -11.62
CA GLY A 100 -10.96 -14.16 -10.78
C GLY A 100 -9.71 -14.40 -9.92
N LYS A 101 -8.54 -13.94 -10.35
CA LYS A 101 -7.33 -13.96 -9.50
C LYS A 101 -7.23 -12.70 -8.63
N ASN A 102 -7.72 -11.57 -9.12
CA ASN A 102 -7.69 -10.26 -8.46
C ASN A 102 -6.27 -9.87 -7.98
N ASN A 103 -5.26 -10.25 -8.77
CA ASN A 103 -3.85 -10.15 -8.44
C ASN A 103 -3.24 -8.83 -8.94
N GLY A 104 -3.95 -7.75 -8.71
CA GLY A 104 -3.53 -6.39 -8.98
C GLY A 104 -3.07 -5.67 -7.71
N VAL A 105 -2.13 -4.72 -7.84
CA VAL A 105 -1.79 -3.74 -6.80
C VAL A 105 -1.74 -2.37 -7.45
N VAL A 106 -2.35 -1.37 -6.83
CA VAL A 106 -2.28 0.03 -7.29
C VAL A 106 -1.44 0.83 -6.29
N ILE A 107 -0.39 1.46 -6.80
CA ILE A 107 0.42 2.43 -6.05
C ILE A 107 0.05 3.81 -6.61
N THR A 108 -0.61 4.63 -5.80
CA THR A 108 -0.98 5.99 -6.18
C THR A 108 -0.13 7.00 -5.42
N VAL A 109 0.41 7.98 -6.11
CA VAL A 109 1.19 9.07 -5.54
C VAL A 109 0.62 10.41 -6.01
N LYS A 110 0.26 11.27 -5.06
CA LYS A 110 0.03 12.69 -5.29
C LYS A 110 1.26 13.44 -4.80
N PRO A 111 2.16 13.90 -5.68
CA PRO A 111 3.37 14.59 -5.26
C PRO A 111 3.05 15.88 -4.50
N LYS A 112 3.95 16.24 -3.59
CA LYS A 112 3.87 17.53 -2.89
C LYS A 112 4.17 18.66 -3.88
N LYS A 113 3.19 19.54 -4.09
CA LYS A 113 3.32 20.72 -4.96
C LYS A 113 2.66 21.94 -4.31
N ASN A 114 3.16 23.13 -4.61
CA ASN A 114 2.57 24.43 -4.24
C ASN A 114 2.23 24.60 -2.74
N GLY A 115 3.00 23.97 -1.84
CA GLY A 115 2.75 24.02 -0.40
C GLY A 115 1.66 23.03 0.10
N GLU A 116 1.01 22.31 -0.79
CA GLU A 116 0.10 21.21 -0.43
C GLU A 116 0.87 19.98 0.05
N ARG A 117 0.23 19.16 0.88
CA ARG A 117 0.80 17.87 1.31
C ARG A 117 0.86 16.89 0.14
N GLY A 118 1.92 16.08 0.13
CA GLY A 118 1.97 14.90 -0.69
C GLY A 118 1.19 13.74 -0.05
N PHE A 119 0.68 12.84 -0.89
CA PHE A 119 -0.03 11.64 -0.46
C PHE A 119 0.47 10.43 -1.24
N ALA A 120 0.55 9.28 -0.57
CA ALA A 120 0.86 7.99 -1.18
C ALA A 120 -0.13 6.95 -0.69
N ASP A 121 -0.43 5.99 -1.56
CA ASP A 121 -1.33 4.89 -1.27
C ASP A 121 -0.83 3.60 -1.91
N VAL A 122 -1.00 2.48 -1.21
CA VAL A 122 -0.79 1.13 -1.71
C VAL A 122 -2.07 0.35 -1.50
N CYS A 123 -2.77 0.07 -2.60
CA CYS A 123 -4.06 -0.60 -2.61
C CYS A 123 -3.95 -1.97 -3.29
N PRO A 124 -3.93 -3.08 -2.55
CA PRO A 124 -3.96 -4.42 -3.11
C PRO A 124 -5.38 -4.81 -3.58
N GLY A 125 -5.46 -5.57 -4.66
CA GLY A 125 -6.66 -6.30 -5.02
C GLY A 125 -6.89 -7.49 -4.10
N TYR A 126 -8.11 -8.04 -4.09
CA TYR A 126 -8.50 -9.15 -3.20
C TYR A 126 -7.52 -10.34 -3.17
N GLY A 127 -6.94 -10.70 -4.32
CA GLY A 127 -5.98 -11.80 -4.40
C GLY A 127 -4.60 -11.47 -3.85
N MET A 128 -4.32 -10.19 -3.59
CA MET A 128 -3.05 -9.72 -3.07
C MET A 128 -3.07 -9.44 -1.57
N GLU A 129 -4.25 -9.33 -0.95
CA GLU A 129 -4.40 -9.08 0.50
C GLU A 129 -3.63 -10.07 1.39
N PRO A 130 -3.53 -11.38 1.04
CA PRO A 130 -2.71 -12.32 1.83
C PRO A 130 -1.21 -12.01 1.81
N TYR A 131 -0.71 -11.27 0.82
CA TYR A 131 0.71 -10.92 0.64
C TYR A 131 1.00 -9.49 1.04
N VAL A 132 0.09 -8.58 0.75
CA VAL A 132 0.21 -7.13 0.97
C VAL A 132 -0.98 -6.70 1.83
N THR A 133 -0.89 -6.93 3.15
CA THR A 133 -1.92 -6.51 4.11
C THR A 133 -1.91 -5.00 4.33
N ASP A 134 -2.94 -4.46 4.99
CA ASP A 134 -3.01 -3.05 5.37
C ASP A 134 -1.79 -2.62 6.20
N ALA A 135 -1.39 -3.45 7.16
CA ALA A 135 -0.21 -3.20 7.99
C ALA A 135 1.07 -3.16 7.16
N THR A 136 1.20 -4.06 6.18
CA THR A 136 2.35 -4.12 5.27
C THR A 136 2.34 -2.94 4.31
N SER A 137 1.20 -2.59 3.73
CA SER A 137 1.02 -1.41 2.88
C SER A 137 1.44 -0.13 3.61
N LYS A 138 1.03 0.02 4.86
CA LYS A 138 1.42 1.14 5.71
C LYS A 138 2.94 1.20 5.92
N ARG A 139 3.57 0.07 6.22
CA ARG A 139 5.04 0.01 6.40
C ARG A 139 5.80 0.34 5.12
N ILE A 140 5.34 -0.15 3.97
CA ILE A 140 5.93 0.19 2.67
C ILE A 140 5.90 1.71 2.46
N ILE A 141 4.76 2.35 2.72
CA ILE A 141 4.63 3.79 2.59
C ILE A 141 5.56 4.53 3.56
N GLU A 142 5.56 4.15 4.84
CA GLU A 142 6.31 4.85 5.88
C GLU A 142 7.82 4.62 5.79
N LYS A 143 8.29 3.45 5.36
CA LYS A 143 9.72 3.09 5.35
C LYS A 143 10.38 3.27 3.98
N GLU A 144 9.66 2.96 2.90
CA GLU A 144 10.26 2.98 1.56
C GLU A 144 9.92 4.26 0.80
N MET A 145 8.65 4.72 0.88
CA MET A 145 8.18 5.82 0.03
C MET A 145 8.42 7.19 0.68
N ILE A 146 7.85 7.43 1.87
CA ILE A 146 7.85 8.76 2.50
C ILE A 146 9.27 9.31 2.76
N PRO A 147 10.26 8.55 3.24
CA PRO A 147 11.59 9.08 3.44
C PRO A 147 12.21 9.63 2.14
N ALA A 148 12.14 8.87 1.06
CA ALA A 148 12.63 9.30 -0.25
C ALA A 148 11.84 10.50 -0.81
N PHE A 149 10.52 10.51 -0.64
CA PHE A 149 9.66 11.60 -1.10
C PHE A 149 9.90 12.92 -0.37
N LYS A 150 10.29 12.88 0.90
CA LYS A 150 10.71 14.07 1.65
C LYS A 150 11.98 14.70 1.09
N GLU A 151 12.84 13.89 0.48
CA GLU A 151 14.07 14.34 -0.20
C GLU A 151 13.83 14.71 -1.67
N GLY A 152 12.58 14.51 -2.17
CA GLY A 152 12.19 14.77 -3.55
C GLY A 152 12.51 13.63 -4.51
N ASP A 153 13.03 12.52 -4.02
CA ASP A 153 13.35 11.33 -4.82
C ASP A 153 12.14 10.37 -4.94
N TYR A 154 11.21 10.77 -5.78
CA TYR A 154 9.98 9.98 -6.03
C TYR A 154 10.28 8.63 -6.70
N TYR A 155 11.27 8.61 -7.59
CA TYR A 155 11.64 7.38 -8.29
C TYR A 155 12.12 6.30 -7.32
N THR A 156 13.08 6.61 -6.47
CA THR A 156 13.64 5.66 -5.50
C THR A 156 12.55 5.16 -4.54
N GLY A 157 11.70 6.06 -4.03
CA GLY A 157 10.61 5.64 -3.13
C GLY A 157 9.61 4.68 -3.79
N ILE A 158 9.25 4.92 -5.05
CA ILE A 158 8.36 4.04 -5.81
C ILE A 158 9.08 2.72 -6.14
N ASP A 159 10.33 2.77 -6.58
CA ASP A 159 11.09 1.57 -6.95
C ASP A 159 11.32 0.64 -5.76
N ASN A 160 11.61 1.18 -4.59
CA ASN A 160 11.71 0.44 -3.34
C ASN A 160 10.38 -0.22 -2.96
N ALA A 161 9.27 0.52 -3.01
CA ALA A 161 7.95 -0.02 -2.73
C ALA A 161 7.61 -1.19 -3.67
N VAL A 162 7.88 -1.03 -4.96
CA VAL A 162 7.69 -2.09 -5.97
C VAL A 162 8.53 -3.31 -5.64
N ASN A 163 9.82 -3.14 -5.27
CA ASN A 163 10.70 -4.26 -4.92
C ASN A 163 10.17 -5.04 -3.72
N VAL A 164 9.75 -4.35 -2.66
CA VAL A 164 9.19 -4.99 -1.45
C VAL A 164 7.92 -5.78 -1.80
N ILE A 165 7.01 -5.19 -2.60
CA ILE A 165 5.79 -5.89 -3.03
C ILE A 165 6.13 -7.15 -3.83
N MET A 166 7.07 -7.06 -4.76
CA MET A 166 7.52 -8.22 -5.55
C MET A 166 8.13 -9.32 -4.67
N ASP A 167 8.93 -8.95 -3.68
CA ASP A 167 9.60 -9.88 -2.77
C ASP A 167 8.60 -10.57 -1.83
N LEU A 168 7.62 -9.84 -1.30
CA LEU A 168 6.51 -10.42 -0.52
C LEU A 168 5.71 -11.43 -1.33
N CYS A 169 5.35 -11.08 -2.56
CA CYS A 169 4.60 -11.96 -3.45
C CYS A 169 5.39 -13.18 -3.92
N SER A 170 6.72 -13.11 -3.95
CA SER A 170 7.59 -14.22 -4.29
C SER A 170 7.92 -15.15 -3.11
N GLY A 171 7.49 -14.77 -1.90
CA GLY A 171 7.78 -15.51 -0.67
C GLY A 171 9.23 -15.45 -0.22
N LYS A 172 10.02 -14.47 -0.69
CA LYS A 172 11.42 -14.28 -0.26
C LYS A 172 11.52 -13.94 1.22
N PHE A 173 10.52 -13.22 1.76
CA PHE A 173 10.33 -12.98 3.19
C PHE A 173 8.85 -12.90 3.53
N SER A 174 8.53 -13.21 4.77
CA SER A 174 7.16 -13.12 5.28
C SER A 174 6.82 -11.69 5.68
N GLN A 175 5.52 -11.38 5.79
CA GLN A 175 5.04 -10.09 6.28
C GLN A 175 5.57 -9.79 7.71
N ASP A 176 5.71 -10.83 8.52
CA ASP A 176 6.22 -10.73 9.88
C ASP A 176 7.70 -10.32 9.88
N GLU A 177 8.52 -10.92 9.02
CA GLU A 177 9.93 -10.54 8.86
C GLU A 177 10.10 -9.09 8.38
N TYR A 178 9.29 -8.66 7.40
CA TYR A 178 9.30 -7.26 6.96
C TYR A 178 8.80 -6.32 8.06
N GLY A 179 7.95 -6.81 8.96
CA GLY A 179 7.36 -6.05 10.07
C GLY A 179 8.23 -5.90 11.29
N HIS A 180 9.18 -6.78 11.49
CA HIS A 180 10.08 -6.70 12.63
C HIS A 180 11.15 -5.62 12.38
N ASP A 181 10.90 -4.42 12.91
CA ASP A 181 11.99 -3.57 13.38
C ASP A 181 12.61 -4.34 14.54
N GLY A 182 13.68 -5.08 14.25
CA GLY A 182 14.30 -5.95 15.24
C GLY A 182 14.59 -5.15 16.51
N PHE A 183 13.79 -5.37 17.52
CA PHE A 183 14.15 -4.93 18.86
C PHE A 183 15.53 -5.56 19.12
N PRO A 184 16.58 -4.76 19.24
CA PRO A 184 17.90 -5.31 19.36
C PRO A 184 17.90 -6.27 20.57
N LEU A 185 18.27 -7.51 20.33
CA LEU A 185 18.25 -8.59 21.36
C LEU A 185 18.87 -8.14 22.67
N TRP A 186 19.90 -7.26 22.62
CA TRP A 186 20.51 -6.70 23.82
C TRP A 186 19.55 -5.82 24.65
N LEU A 187 18.59 -5.15 24.01
CA LEU A 187 17.58 -4.33 24.72
C LEU A 187 16.54 -5.21 25.43
N SER A 188 16.13 -6.32 24.83
CA SER A 188 15.25 -7.30 25.48
C SER A 188 15.94 -7.97 26.67
N VAL A 189 17.24 -8.24 26.56
CA VAL A 189 18.06 -8.74 27.67
C VAL A 189 18.19 -7.70 28.78
N LEU A 190 18.41 -6.42 28.45
CA LEU A 190 18.45 -5.35 29.46
C LEU A 190 17.10 -5.19 30.19
N VAL A 191 15.99 -5.25 29.49
CA VAL A 191 14.64 -5.21 30.09
C VAL A 191 14.42 -6.41 30.99
N LEU A 192 14.83 -7.61 30.57
CA LEU A 192 14.74 -8.81 31.40
C LEU A 192 15.58 -8.68 32.67
N ILE A 193 16.84 -8.20 32.55
CA ILE A 193 17.72 -7.94 33.70
C ILE A 193 17.09 -6.90 34.65
N ALA A 194 16.55 -5.81 34.11
CA ALA A 194 15.88 -4.79 34.91
C ALA A 194 14.67 -5.35 35.68
N ILE A 195 13.87 -6.22 35.04
CA ILE A 195 12.74 -6.91 35.69
C ILE A 195 13.26 -7.81 36.81
N ILE A 196 14.31 -8.61 36.59
CA ILE A 196 14.92 -9.48 37.61
C ILE A 196 15.43 -8.64 38.78
N LEU A 197 16.12 -7.53 38.53
CA LEU A 197 16.61 -6.64 39.59
C LEU A 197 15.49 -5.97 40.39
N ILE A 198 14.37 -5.64 39.74
CA ILE A 198 13.18 -5.13 40.44
C ILE A 198 12.60 -6.22 41.34
N PHE A 199 12.42 -7.43 40.84
CA PHE A 199 11.90 -8.56 41.63
C PHE A 199 12.82 -8.93 42.79
N THR A 200 14.15 -8.91 42.62
CA THR A 200 15.10 -9.18 43.72
C THR A 200 15.10 -8.10 44.78
N LYS A 201 14.90 -6.81 44.41
CA LYS A 201 14.72 -5.73 45.36
C LYS A 201 13.37 -5.77 46.11
N PHE A 202 12.32 -6.20 45.41
CA PHE A 202 10.99 -6.36 46.04
C PHE A 202 10.85 -7.67 46.85
N SER A 203 11.66 -8.68 46.58
CA SER A 203 11.65 -9.98 47.30
C SER A 203 12.50 -10.00 48.57
N GLY A 204 13.06 -8.85 48.96
CA GLY A 204 13.83 -8.73 50.19
C GLY A 204 12.92 -8.36 51.38
N ASN A 205 12.21 -9.29 51.91
CA ASN A 205 11.97 -9.51 53.36
C ASN A 205 10.71 -10.36 53.60
N ASN A 206 10.83 -11.66 53.57
CA ASN A 206 10.09 -12.55 54.46
C ASN A 206 10.70 -13.94 54.39
N GLY A 207 11.59 -14.23 55.34
CA GLY A 207 12.07 -15.58 55.58
C GLY A 207 10.92 -16.44 56.13
N GLN A 208 10.54 -17.45 55.35
CA GLN A 208 9.95 -18.67 55.91
C GLN A 208 10.49 -19.87 55.16
N ASN A 209 11.25 -20.69 55.86
CA ASN A 209 11.73 -21.95 55.45
C ASN A 209 10.57 -22.91 55.17
N TYR A 210 10.47 -23.42 53.95
CA TYR A 210 9.74 -24.64 53.66
C TYR A 210 10.68 -25.64 52.99
N THR A 211 11.12 -26.60 53.81
CA THR A 211 11.67 -27.86 53.41
C THR A 211 10.55 -28.75 52.85
N GLY A 212 10.66 -29.18 51.62
CA GLY A 212 9.72 -30.15 51.03
C GLY A 212 10.14 -30.53 49.61
N GLY A 213 10.70 -31.71 49.48
CA GLY A 213 11.27 -32.30 48.29
C GLY A 213 10.21 -32.64 47.21
N GLY A 214 10.64 -32.66 45.97
CA GLY A 214 9.86 -33.14 44.85
C GLY A 214 10.60 -32.93 43.53
N HIS A 215 11.37 -33.89 43.11
CA HIS A 215 11.94 -33.94 41.77
C HIS A 215 10.82 -34.04 40.72
N ARG A 216 10.72 -33.06 39.84
CA ARG A 216 10.01 -33.19 38.57
C ARG A 216 10.95 -32.83 37.43
N THR A 217 11.38 -33.88 36.75
CA THR A 217 12.13 -33.85 35.49
C THR A 217 11.20 -33.32 34.40
N ILE A 218 11.55 -32.19 33.82
CA ILE A 218 10.85 -31.67 32.61
C ILE A 218 11.66 -32.16 31.40
N TRP A 219 11.05 -33.00 30.63
CA TRP A 219 11.54 -33.40 29.31
C TRP A 219 11.21 -32.32 28.31
N ILE A 220 12.22 -31.76 27.66
CA ILE A 220 12.09 -30.88 26.49
C ILE A 220 12.37 -31.74 25.26
N PRO A 221 11.44 -31.94 24.37
CA PRO A 221 11.74 -32.58 23.11
C PRO A 221 12.42 -31.60 22.16
N MET A 222 13.68 -31.85 21.92
CA MET A 222 14.47 -31.22 20.88
C MET A 222 14.29 -32.06 19.62
N GLY A 223 13.55 -31.53 18.65
CA GLY A 223 13.37 -32.17 17.34
C GLY A 223 13.81 -31.21 16.25
N GLY A 224 14.95 -31.50 15.69
CA GLY A 224 15.51 -30.80 14.53
C GLY A 224 14.90 -31.29 13.23
N GLY A 225 15.04 -30.50 12.20
CA GLY A 225 14.71 -30.84 10.83
C GLY A 225 15.21 -29.78 9.87
N PHE A 226 16.46 -29.90 9.47
CA PHE A 226 17.02 -29.15 8.35
C PHE A 226 16.62 -29.82 7.04
N GLY A 227 16.00 -29.09 6.15
CA GLY A 227 15.77 -29.48 4.75
C GLY A 227 16.39 -28.45 3.81
N SER A 228 17.48 -28.89 3.20
CA SER A 228 18.32 -28.21 2.22
C SER A 228 17.65 -28.18 0.84
N GLY A 229 17.93 -27.10 0.04
CA GLY A 229 18.24 -27.26 -1.34
C GLY A 229 17.23 -26.73 -2.36
N GLY A 230 17.69 -25.86 -3.24
CA GLY A 230 17.08 -25.57 -4.51
C GLY A 230 17.57 -24.26 -5.13
N GLY A 231 18.73 -24.32 -5.80
CA GLY A 231 19.21 -23.23 -6.63
C GLY A 231 18.34 -23.10 -7.89
N PHE A 232 18.00 -21.89 -8.28
CA PHE A 232 17.39 -21.59 -9.57
C PHE A 232 18.38 -20.80 -10.41
N GLY A 233 18.74 -21.41 -11.53
CA GLY A 233 19.59 -20.86 -12.55
C GLY A 233 18.95 -19.68 -13.26
N GLY A 234 19.79 -18.71 -13.67
CA GLY A 234 19.40 -17.57 -14.44
C GLY A 234 18.92 -17.95 -15.83
N GLY A 235 17.72 -17.52 -16.18
CA GLY A 235 17.21 -17.49 -17.54
C GLY A 235 17.11 -16.04 -17.98
N GLY A 236 18.00 -15.61 -18.88
CA GLY A 236 17.91 -14.31 -19.51
C GLY A 236 16.70 -14.28 -20.45
N PHE A 237 15.78 -13.38 -20.20
CA PHE A 237 14.68 -13.08 -21.12
C PHE A 237 14.99 -11.78 -21.86
N SER A 238 15.44 -11.94 -23.11
CA SER A 238 15.42 -10.89 -24.11
C SER A 238 14.09 -11.03 -24.87
N GLY A 239 13.16 -10.14 -24.59
CA GLY A 239 11.89 -10.08 -25.29
C GLY A 239 11.19 -8.77 -24.96
N GLY A 240 11.31 -7.76 -25.84
CA GLY A 240 10.58 -6.51 -25.76
C GLY A 240 9.12 -6.71 -26.13
N GLY A 241 8.32 -7.28 -25.24
CA GLY A 241 6.87 -7.27 -25.30
C GLY A 241 6.34 -6.07 -24.53
N GLY A 242 5.48 -5.24 -25.13
CA GLY A 242 4.74 -4.22 -24.42
C GLY A 242 3.70 -4.85 -23.49
N PHE A 243 3.26 -4.11 -22.46
CA PHE A 243 2.19 -4.55 -21.57
C PHE A 243 0.91 -4.87 -22.33
N GLY A 244 0.39 -6.10 -22.16
CA GLY A 244 -0.76 -6.61 -22.93
C GLY A 244 -2.12 -6.07 -22.49
N GLY A 245 -2.18 -5.27 -21.41
CA GLY A 245 -3.41 -4.67 -20.89
C GLY A 245 -3.89 -5.25 -19.56
N PHE A 246 -4.88 -4.59 -18.99
CA PHE A 246 -5.48 -4.97 -17.71
C PHE A 246 -6.50 -6.10 -17.90
N GLY A 247 -6.58 -7.01 -16.95
CA GLY A 247 -7.33 -8.26 -17.04
C GLY A 247 -8.65 -8.32 -16.28
N GLY A 248 -9.09 -7.21 -15.63
CA GLY A 248 -10.37 -7.15 -14.94
C GLY A 248 -10.35 -7.67 -13.50
N GLY A 249 -9.29 -7.36 -12.74
CA GLY A 249 -9.19 -7.64 -11.31
C GLY A 249 -10.15 -6.81 -10.46
N GLY A 250 -10.48 -7.32 -9.25
CA GLY A 250 -11.33 -6.66 -8.26
C GLY A 250 -10.54 -6.22 -7.05
N PHE A 251 -11.02 -5.12 -6.42
CA PHE A 251 -10.42 -4.49 -5.24
C PHE A 251 -11.44 -4.37 -4.13
N GLY A 252 -11.03 -4.58 -2.86
CA GLY A 252 -11.90 -4.54 -1.68
C GLY A 252 -11.76 -3.28 -0.83
N GLY A 253 -10.81 -2.42 -1.17
CA GLY A 253 -10.47 -1.27 -0.34
C GLY A 253 -9.54 -1.65 0.83
N GLY A 254 -8.85 -2.77 0.76
CA GLY A 254 -7.69 -3.08 1.61
C GLY A 254 -6.47 -2.27 1.18
N GLY A 255 -5.51 -2.11 2.08
CA GLY A 255 -4.30 -1.33 1.87
C GLY A 255 -4.10 -0.21 2.88
N ALA A 256 -3.27 0.76 2.56
CA ALA A 256 -3.04 1.92 3.42
C ALA A 256 -2.62 3.15 2.62
N SER A 257 -2.82 4.31 3.26
CA SER A 257 -2.34 5.61 2.74
C SER A 257 -1.47 6.34 3.76
N GLY A 258 -0.66 7.27 3.28
CA GLY A 258 0.18 8.14 4.08
C GLY A 258 0.37 9.52 3.44
N SER A 259 0.85 10.47 4.23
CA SER A 259 1.12 11.84 3.76
C SER A 259 2.42 12.39 4.33
N TRP A 260 3.04 13.35 3.63
CA TRP A 260 4.29 14.01 4.06
C TRP A 260 4.31 15.50 3.74
#